data_977b8dae8d4a6d8346fb14d55ec4cf4a
#
_entry.id   977b8dae8d4a6d8346fb14d55ec4cf4a
#
_cell.length_a   1.000
_cell.length_b   1.000
_cell.length_c   1.000
_cell.angle_alpha   90.00
_cell.angle_beta   90.00
_cell.angle_gamma   90.00
#
_symmetry.space_group_name_H-M   'P 1'
#
loop_
_entity.id
_entity.type
_entity.pdbx_description
1 polymer ?
#
loop_
_entity_poly.entity_id
_entity_poly.type
_entity_poly.pdbx_seq_one_letter_code
_entity_poly.pdbx_strand_id
1 'polypeptide(L)'
;MLTFTIRRLLISVPTLIFISLIIFLLLNLAPNDPMAQVPLTVPPEVKEKMREALGLGQPLYIQFWKWLVQFFWIEPQVLIDHIFGTSFSEGDLRVISWQTRSPVMDMIVQRLPQTLWVVGMSYVVGILIALPIGIYSAYRHYSVFDQAGTFVTMIGYSIPPFFTGPLVIVIFAVQLGWLPSTYDTLHQVIDWDTFVIQLKQMVLPVMVLALQTTAQISRYMRASMLDNLNQDYVRTARAKGLSEWVVVMLHVLRNSMIPVVTVIALNLPSIFGGAIITEQIFKVNGIGQQLIGAIYANDLPTIQTLTFIFAVLI
;
A
#
# COMPACT_ATOMS: atom_id res chain seq x y z
N MET A 1 27.19 8.37 -8.20
CA MET A 1 25.75 8.09 -8.29
C MET A 1 25.50 6.82 -9.11
N LEU A 2 25.86 6.77 -10.41
CA LEU A 2 25.62 5.61 -11.27
C LEU A 2 26.16 4.29 -10.73
N THR A 3 27.42 4.25 -10.29
CA THR A 3 28.06 3.05 -9.71
C THR A 3 27.33 2.54 -8.48
N PHE A 4 26.85 3.44 -7.63
CA PHE A 4 26.05 3.08 -6.44
C PHE A 4 24.71 2.46 -6.83
N THR A 5 24.02 3.05 -7.82
CA THR A 5 22.74 2.54 -8.32
C THR A 5 22.91 1.16 -8.96
N ILE A 6 23.91 1.00 -9.84
CA ILE A 6 24.20 -0.30 -10.48
C ILE A 6 24.51 -1.37 -9.43
N ARG A 7 25.36 -1.07 -8.43
CA ARG A 7 25.68 -2.02 -7.38
C ARG A 7 24.44 -2.42 -6.57
N ARG A 8 23.55 -1.48 -6.26
CA ARG A 8 22.29 -1.78 -5.56
C ARG A 8 21.37 -2.67 -6.41
N LEU A 9 21.20 -2.35 -7.68
CA LEU A 9 20.41 -3.16 -8.60
C LEU A 9 20.96 -4.59 -8.72
N LEU A 10 22.28 -4.75 -8.84
CA LEU A 10 22.91 -6.07 -8.91
C LEU A 10 22.73 -6.89 -7.61
N ILE A 11 22.69 -6.24 -6.45
CA ILE A 11 22.46 -6.92 -5.17
C ILE A 11 20.96 -7.21 -4.98
N SER A 12 20.05 -6.35 -5.48
CA SER A 12 18.62 -6.57 -5.34
C SER A 12 18.12 -7.81 -6.10
N VAL A 13 18.71 -8.13 -7.25
CA VAL A 13 18.30 -9.31 -8.03
C VAL A 13 18.41 -10.62 -7.25
N PRO A 14 19.58 -11.03 -6.71
CA PRO A 14 19.67 -12.25 -5.92
C PRO A 14 18.82 -12.20 -4.64
N THR A 15 18.69 -11.01 -4.02
CA THR A 15 17.81 -10.82 -2.85
C THR A 15 16.35 -11.10 -3.21
N LEU A 16 15.86 -10.57 -4.32
CA LEU A 16 14.49 -10.79 -4.78
C LEU A 16 14.24 -12.25 -5.17
N ILE A 17 15.20 -12.91 -5.82
CA ILE A 17 15.09 -14.34 -6.13
C ILE A 17 15.04 -15.14 -4.82
N PHE A 18 15.84 -14.80 -3.83
CA PHE A 18 15.84 -15.48 -2.53
C PHE A 18 14.53 -15.28 -1.78
N ILE A 19 14.00 -14.05 -1.75
CA ILE A 19 12.69 -13.74 -1.16
C ILE A 19 11.58 -14.50 -1.88
N SER A 20 11.59 -14.52 -3.23
CA SER A 20 10.58 -15.26 -4.00
C SER A 20 10.62 -16.77 -3.72
N LEU A 21 11.82 -17.33 -3.54
CA LEU A 21 11.99 -18.73 -3.15
C LEU A 21 11.41 -19.01 -1.77
N ILE A 22 11.68 -18.13 -0.78
CA ILE A 22 11.12 -18.28 0.57
C ILE A 22 9.58 -18.21 0.51
N ILE A 23 9.01 -17.23 -0.17
CA ILE A 23 7.56 -17.09 -0.32
C ILE A 23 6.98 -18.35 -0.96
N PHE A 24 7.58 -18.82 -2.06
CA PHE A 24 7.16 -20.03 -2.75
C PHE A 24 7.18 -21.26 -1.84
N LEU A 25 8.28 -21.48 -1.11
CA LEU A 25 8.41 -22.61 -0.20
C LEU A 25 7.39 -22.53 0.95
N LEU A 26 7.23 -21.38 1.57
CA LEU A 26 6.27 -21.20 2.67
C LEU A 26 4.82 -21.48 2.21
N LEU A 27 4.46 -21.02 1.02
CA LEU A 27 3.13 -21.27 0.46
C LEU A 27 2.90 -22.75 0.12
N ASN A 28 3.91 -23.44 -0.40
CA ASN A 28 3.82 -24.86 -0.73
C ASN A 28 3.93 -25.78 0.50
N LEU A 29 4.48 -25.32 1.61
CA LEU A 29 4.49 -26.04 2.89
C LEU A 29 3.16 -25.90 3.64
N ALA A 30 2.33 -24.90 3.31
CA ALA A 30 1.01 -24.79 3.89
C ALA A 30 0.13 -25.99 3.47
N PRO A 31 -0.66 -26.58 4.37
CA PRO A 31 -1.50 -27.74 4.07
C PRO A 31 -2.72 -27.35 3.24
N ASN A 32 -2.50 -26.71 2.09
CA ASN A 32 -3.53 -26.21 1.21
C ASN A 32 -3.63 -27.09 -0.04
N ASP A 33 -4.73 -27.81 -0.19
CA ASP A 33 -5.04 -28.49 -1.46
C ASP A 33 -5.97 -27.56 -2.28
N PRO A 34 -5.49 -27.00 -3.42
CA PRO A 34 -6.32 -26.20 -4.31
C PRO A 34 -7.56 -26.93 -4.82
N MET A 35 -7.50 -28.27 -4.81
CA MET A 35 -8.60 -29.11 -5.23
C MET A 35 -9.64 -29.35 -4.13
N ALA A 36 -9.35 -28.97 -2.88
CA ALA A 36 -10.30 -29.13 -1.78
C ALA A 36 -11.60 -28.34 -1.96
N GLN A 37 -11.54 -27.23 -2.69
CA GLN A 37 -12.71 -26.39 -2.99
C GLN A 37 -13.50 -26.82 -4.23
N VAL A 38 -12.97 -27.78 -5.00
CA VAL A 38 -13.68 -28.30 -6.18
C VAL A 38 -14.84 -29.18 -5.70
N PRO A 39 -16.09 -28.90 -6.14
CA PRO A 39 -17.25 -29.68 -5.72
C PRO A 39 -17.05 -31.17 -5.86
N LEU A 40 -17.58 -31.93 -4.91
CA LEU A 40 -17.50 -33.41 -4.96
C LEU A 40 -18.23 -34.02 -6.16
N THR A 41 -19.14 -33.28 -6.76
CA THR A 41 -19.87 -33.66 -7.98
C THR A 41 -19.00 -33.70 -9.24
N VAL A 42 -17.80 -33.09 -9.21
CA VAL A 42 -16.87 -33.10 -10.35
C VAL A 42 -16.19 -34.46 -10.43
N PRO A 43 -16.25 -35.16 -11.61
CA PRO A 43 -15.64 -36.45 -11.79
C PRO A 43 -14.13 -36.46 -11.49
N PRO A 44 -13.57 -37.57 -10.95
CA PRO A 44 -12.14 -37.64 -10.61
C PRO A 44 -11.22 -37.34 -11.79
N GLU A 45 -11.59 -37.80 -12.99
CA GLU A 45 -10.83 -37.56 -14.23
C GLU A 45 -10.73 -36.06 -14.59
N VAL A 46 -11.79 -35.32 -14.34
CA VAL A 46 -11.81 -33.85 -14.56
C VAL A 46 -10.94 -33.17 -13.52
N LYS A 47 -10.99 -33.63 -12.26
CA LYS A 47 -10.11 -33.09 -11.19
C LYS A 47 -8.63 -33.33 -11.51
N GLU A 48 -8.29 -34.50 -12.04
CA GLU A 48 -6.91 -34.82 -12.41
C GLU A 48 -6.43 -33.92 -13.57
N LYS A 49 -7.24 -33.74 -14.61
CA LYS A 49 -6.95 -32.81 -15.70
C LYS A 49 -6.79 -31.37 -15.20
N MET A 50 -7.60 -30.93 -14.22
CA MET A 50 -7.45 -29.64 -13.57
C MET A 50 -6.13 -29.55 -12.81
N ARG A 51 -5.74 -30.62 -12.11
CA ARG A 51 -4.48 -30.69 -11.35
C ARG A 51 -3.27 -30.60 -12.27
N GLU A 52 -3.29 -31.32 -13.39
CA GLU A 52 -2.26 -31.23 -14.43
C GLU A 52 -2.18 -29.85 -15.07
N ALA A 53 -3.32 -29.28 -15.43
CA ALA A 53 -3.39 -27.93 -16.02
C ALA A 53 -2.86 -26.84 -15.08
N LEU A 54 -2.99 -27.01 -13.75
CA LEU A 54 -2.44 -26.13 -12.73
C LEU A 54 -0.98 -26.43 -12.40
N GLY A 55 -0.40 -27.49 -12.99
CA GLY A 55 0.98 -27.88 -12.74
C GLY A 55 1.24 -28.48 -11.34
N LEU A 56 0.20 -28.87 -10.60
CA LEU A 56 0.29 -29.34 -9.23
C LEU A 56 0.99 -30.71 -9.08
N GLY A 57 1.09 -31.49 -10.16
CA GLY A 57 1.81 -32.78 -10.19
C GLY A 57 3.30 -32.67 -10.48
N GLN A 58 3.83 -31.45 -10.73
CA GLN A 58 5.23 -31.29 -11.09
C GLN A 58 6.11 -31.06 -9.84
N PRO A 59 7.41 -31.45 -9.92
CA PRO A 59 8.37 -31.15 -8.85
C PRO A 59 8.42 -29.63 -8.53
N LEU A 60 8.57 -29.29 -7.24
CA LEU A 60 8.53 -27.90 -6.77
C LEU A 60 9.53 -26.97 -7.48
N TYR A 61 10.73 -27.48 -7.81
CA TYR A 61 11.74 -26.68 -8.53
C TYR A 61 11.29 -26.33 -9.96
N ILE A 62 10.49 -27.17 -10.62
CA ILE A 62 9.92 -26.91 -11.94
C ILE A 62 8.79 -25.88 -11.82
N GLN A 63 7.93 -25.99 -10.82
CA GLN A 63 6.87 -25.03 -10.56
C GLN A 63 7.46 -23.63 -10.26
N PHE A 64 8.49 -23.57 -9.43
CA PHE A 64 9.18 -22.32 -9.11
C PHE A 64 9.84 -21.69 -10.34
N TRP A 65 10.56 -22.50 -11.14
CA TRP A 65 11.19 -22.02 -12.37
C TRP A 65 10.17 -21.47 -13.37
N LYS A 66 9.06 -22.18 -13.58
CA LYS A 66 7.98 -21.74 -14.46
C LYS A 66 7.41 -20.40 -13.99
N TRP A 67 7.15 -20.26 -12.70
CA TRP A 67 6.65 -19.02 -12.14
C TRP A 67 7.65 -17.86 -12.34
N LEU A 68 8.96 -18.09 -12.15
CA LEU A 68 9.98 -17.09 -12.41
C LEU A 68 9.99 -16.62 -13.87
N VAL A 69 9.93 -17.56 -14.81
CA VAL A 69 9.88 -17.24 -16.24
C VAL A 69 8.60 -16.47 -16.57
N GLN A 70 7.45 -16.92 -16.09
CA GLN A 70 6.18 -16.24 -16.31
C GLN A 70 6.21 -14.82 -15.75
N PHE A 71 6.68 -14.63 -14.53
CA PHE A 71 6.65 -13.32 -13.87
C PHE A 71 7.70 -12.35 -14.43
N PHE A 72 8.96 -12.80 -14.63
CA PHE A 72 10.05 -11.89 -15.01
C PHE A 72 10.26 -11.76 -16.51
N TRP A 73 9.79 -12.69 -17.30
CA TRP A 73 9.98 -12.70 -18.75
C TRP A 73 8.68 -12.48 -19.53
N ILE A 74 7.62 -13.20 -19.20
CA ILE A 74 6.36 -13.13 -19.96
C ILE A 74 5.54 -11.90 -19.56
N GLU A 75 5.30 -11.64 -18.28
CA GLU A 75 4.48 -10.50 -17.86
C GLU A 75 5.02 -9.13 -18.32
N PRO A 76 6.34 -8.85 -18.32
CA PRO A 76 6.87 -7.63 -18.92
C PRO A 76 6.64 -7.54 -20.43
N GLN A 77 6.68 -8.66 -21.17
CA GLN A 77 6.39 -8.68 -22.61
C GLN A 77 4.91 -8.37 -22.87
N VAL A 78 4.00 -8.94 -22.07
CA VAL A 78 2.56 -8.61 -22.13
C VAL A 78 2.34 -7.10 -21.93
N LEU A 79 3.05 -6.50 -20.96
CA LEU A 79 2.96 -5.06 -20.73
C LEU A 79 3.47 -4.25 -21.95
N ILE A 80 4.58 -4.68 -22.55
CA ILE A 80 5.14 -4.06 -23.76
C ILE A 80 4.15 -4.20 -24.91
N ASP A 81 3.58 -5.39 -25.12
CA ASP A 81 2.59 -5.64 -26.16
C ASP A 81 1.35 -4.75 -26.00
N HIS A 82 0.90 -4.56 -24.76
CA HIS A 82 -0.23 -3.68 -24.47
C HIS A 82 0.06 -2.20 -24.75
N ILE A 83 1.29 -1.73 -24.45
CA ILE A 83 1.69 -0.32 -24.65
C ILE A 83 1.98 -0.01 -26.10
N PHE A 84 2.69 -0.91 -26.80
CA PHE A 84 3.20 -0.67 -28.15
C PHE A 84 2.42 -1.37 -29.25
N GLY A 85 1.39 -2.18 -28.91
CA GLY A 85 0.59 -2.92 -29.89
C GLY A 85 1.37 -4.04 -30.59
N THR A 86 2.39 -4.60 -29.92
CA THR A 86 3.17 -5.74 -30.39
C THR A 86 2.52 -7.06 -29.98
N SER A 87 3.03 -8.20 -30.40
CA SER A 87 2.51 -9.53 -30.08
C SER A 87 3.62 -10.51 -29.69
N PHE A 88 4.62 -10.04 -28.94
CA PHE A 88 5.75 -10.86 -28.49
C PHE A 88 5.34 -11.99 -27.54
N SER A 89 4.32 -11.76 -26.73
CA SER A 89 3.84 -12.71 -25.73
C SER A 89 2.65 -13.57 -26.19
N GLU A 90 2.27 -13.48 -27.48
CA GLU A 90 1.12 -14.18 -28.01
C GLU A 90 1.34 -15.71 -27.97
N GLY A 91 0.47 -16.42 -27.23
CA GLY A 91 0.57 -17.85 -27.01
C GLY A 91 1.38 -18.29 -25.79
N ASP A 92 2.03 -17.39 -25.07
CA ASP A 92 2.77 -17.71 -23.87
C ASP A 92 1.85 -17.94 -22.65
N LEU A 93 2.27 -18.88 -21.77
CA LEU A 93 1.53 -19.21 -20.58
C LEU A 93 1.80 -18.19 -19.47
N ARG A 94 0.78 -17.41 -19.12
CA ARG A 94 0.80 -16.42 -18.04
C ARG A 94 0.52 -17.05 -16.67
N VAL A 95 0.84 -16.32 -15.61
CA VAL A 95 0.42 -16.71 -14.25
C VAL A 95 -1.10 -16.57 -14.13
N ILE A 96 -1.79 -17.67 -13.93
CA ILE A 96 -3.26 -17.71 -13.86
C ILE A 96 -3.71 -17.98 -12.42
N SER A 97 -4.70 -17.21 -11.97
CA SER A 97 -5.41 -17.44 -10.70
C SER A 97 -6.11 -18.79 -10.73
N TRP A 98 -5.96 -19.56 -9.68
CA TRP A 98 -6.66 -20.84 -9.56
C TRP A 98 -8.15 -20.66 -9.33
N GLN A 99 -8.54 -19.56 -8.68
CA GLN A 99 -9.93 -19.25 -8.36
C GLN A 99 -10.70 -18.70 -9.58
N THR A 100 -10.17 -17.65 -10.19
CA THR A 100 -10.90 -16.90 -11.25
C THR A 100 -10.58 -17.38 -12.67
N ARG A 101 -9.49 -18.15 -12.85
CA ARG A 101 -8.97 -18.58 -14.16
C ARG A 101 -8.54 -17.42 -15.05
N SER A 102 -8.34 -16.25 -14.47
CA SER A 102 -7.87 -15.05 -15.15
C SER A 102 -6.38 -14.81 -14.88
N PRO A 103 -5.65 -14.11 -15.77
CA PRO A 103 -4.28 -13.73 -15.50
C PRO A 103 -4.17 -12.86 -14.25
N VAL A 104 -3.27 -13.23 -13.35
CA VAL A 104 -3.14 -12.55 -12.04
C VAL A 104 -2.77 -11.09 -12.19
N MET A 105 -1.87 -10.78 -13.14
CA MET A 105 -1.40 -9.42 -13.36
C MET A 105 -2.51 -8.49 -13.84
N ASP A 106 -3.41 -8.99 -14.69
CA ASP A 106 -4.57 -8.20 -15.17
C ASP A 106 -5.51 -7.85 -14.00
N MET A 107 -5.73 -8.81 -13.10
CA MET A 107 -6.53 -8.58 -11.89
C MET A 107 -5.89 -7.53 -10.98
N ILE A 108 -4.55 -7.55 -10.85
CA ILE A 108 -3.81 -6.56 -10.07
C ILE A 108 -3.93 -5.17 -10.69
N VAL A 109 -3.70 -5.05 -12.00
CA VAL A 109 -3.78 -3.78 -12.73
C VAL A 109 -5.18 -3.17 -12.65
N GLN A 110 -6.24 -3.98 -12.71
CA GLN A 110 -7.62 -3.52 -12.56
C GLN A 110 -7.93 -2.96 -11.17
N ARG A 111 -7.32 -3.51 -10.11
CA ARG A 111 -7.58 -3.11 -8.71
C ARG A 111 -6.63 -2.04 -8.18
N LEU A 112 -5.45 -1.93 -8.79
CA LEU A 112 -4.43 -0.96 -8.40
C LEU A 112 -4.94 0.48 -8.31
N PRO A 113 -5.72 1.01 -9.28
CA PRO A 113 -6.25 2.37 -9.22
C PRO A 113 -7.09 2.62 -7.96
N GLN A 114 -7.91 1.66 -7.53
CA GLN A 114 -8.75 1.80 -6.33
C GLN A 114 -7.89 1.92 -5.05
N THR A 115 -6.88 1.07 -4.92
CA THR A 115 -5.91 1.18 -3.82
C THR A 115 -5.18 2.51 -3.85
N LEU A 116 -4.68 2.94 -5.02
CA LEU A 116 -3.96 4.21 -5.14
C LEU A 116 -4.84 5.42 -4.81
N TRP A 117 -6.10 5.42 -5.23
CA TRP A 117 -7.05 6.46 -4.86
C TRP A 117 -7.25 6.55 -3.35
N VAL A 118 -7.57 5.45 -2.70
CA VAL A 118 -7.91 5.47 -1.26
C VAL A 118 -6.66 5.60 -0.41
N VAL A 119 -5.68 4.71 -0.58
CA VAL A 119 -4.47 4.67 0.26
C VAL A 119 -3.53 5.84 -0.08
N GLY A 120 -3.34 6.13 -1.37
CA GLY A 120 -2.53 7.26 -1.82
C GLY A 120 -3.10 8.60 -1.35
N MET A 121 -4.42 8.80 -1.49
CA MET A 121 -5.07 10.02 -0.99
C MET A 121 -4.95 10.13 0.53
N SER A 122 -5.12 9.05 1.27
CA SER A 122 -4.95 9.06 2.72
C SER A 122 -3.54 9.46 3.14
N TYR A 123 -2.55 9.02 2.38
CA TYR A 123 -1.15 9.36 2.62
C TYR A 123 -0.89 10.86 2.38
N VAL A 124 -1.39 11.41 1.27
CA VAL A 124 -1.30 12.84 0.96
C VAL A 124 -2.00 13.68 2.03
N VAL A 125 -3.25 13.34 2.38
CA VAL A 125 -4.02 14.05 3.42
C VAL A 125 -3.31 13.95 4.78
N GLY A 126 -2.80 12.76 5.13
CA GLY A 126 -2.06 12.56 6.37
C GLY A 126 -0.82 13.43 6.46
N ILE A 127 -0.03 13.55 5.40
CA ILE A 127 1.15 14.44 5.34
C ILE A 127 0.74 15.90 5.45
N LEU A 128 -0.27 16.34 4.70
CA LEU A 128 -0.73 17.73 4.70
C LEU A 128 -1.22 18.18 6.08
N ILE A 129 -1.81 17.29 6.86
CA ILE A 129 -2.23 17.56 8.23
C ILE A 129 -1.06 17.45 9.22
N ALA A 130 -0.19 16.44 9.04
CA ALA A 130 0.90 16.14 9.95
C ALA A 130 1.96 17.25 10.02
N LEU A 131 2.35 17.82 8.87
CA LEU A 131 3.40 18.82 8.81
C LEU A 131 3.05 20.07 9.59
N PRO A 132 1.89 20.75 9.38
CA PRO A 132 1.52 21.93 10.18
C PRO A 132 1.41 21.61 11.67
N ILE A 133 0.83 20.46 12.04
CA ILE A 133 0.72 20.06 13.45
C ILE A 133 2.13 19.90 14.06
N GLY A 134 3.02 19.17 13.41
CA GLY A 134 4.38 18.95 13.92
C GLY A 134 5.21 20.22 14.02
N ILE A 135 5.13 21.10 13.00
CA ILE A 135 5.82 22.40 12.98
C ILE A 135 5.34 23.29 14.13
N TYR A 136 4.02 23.45 14.28
CA TYR A 136 3.46 24.34 15.28
C TYR A 136 3.66 23.78 16.70
N SER A 137 3.53 22.46 16.90
CA SER A 137 3.82 21.80 18.17
C SER A 137 5.27 21.99 18.62
N ALA A 138 6.23 21.94 17.70
CA ALA A 138 7.63 22.19 18.01
C ALA A 138 7.91 23.67 18.33
N TYR A 139 7.35 24.59 17.55
CA TYR A 139 7.51 26.02 17.73
C TYR A 139 6.92 26.50 19.07
N ARG A 140 5.76 25.97 19.45
CA ARG A 140 5.07 26.26 20.72
C ARG A 140 5.11 25.05 21.66
N HIS A 141 6.32 24.49 21.85
CA HIS A 141 6.50 23.32 22.70
C HIS A 141 6.01 23.56 24.14
N TYR A 142 5.48 22.51 24.75
CA TYR A 142 4.80 22.54 26.06
C TYR A 142 3.53 23.39 26.13
N SER A 143 3.06 23.98 25.01
CA SER A 143 1.76 24.66 24.97
C SER A 143 0.60 23.67 25.07
N VAL A 144 -0.60 24.17 25.35
CA VAL A 144 -1.84 23.35 25.34
C VAL A 144 -2.03 22.68 23.99
N PHE A 145 -1.72 23.38 22.89
CA PHE A 145 -1.79 22.79 21.54
C PHE A 145 -0.83 21.61 21.37
N ASP A 146 0.43 21.75 21.81
CA ASP A 146 1.42 20.70 21.72
C ASP A 146 1.01 19.48 22.54
N GLN A 147 0.55 19.68 23.77
CA GLN A 147 0.09 18.58 24.63
C GLN A 147 -1.17 17.90 24.08
N ALA A 148 -2.17 18.67 23.66
CA ALA A 148 -3.39 18.14 23.06
C ALA A 148 -3.11 17.45 21.72
N GLY A 149 -2.31 18.04 20.85
CA GLY A 149 -1.89 17.45 19.58
C GLY A 149 -1.14 16.12 19.77
N THR A 150 -0.20 16.10 20.73
CA THR A 150 0.52 14.88 21.09
C THR A 150 -0.44 13.81 21.62
N PHE A 151 -1.37 14.17 22.50
CA PHE A 151 -2.36 13.24 23.05
C PHE A 151 -3.28 12.65 21.95
N VAL A 152 -3.83 13.51 21.09
CA VAL A 152 -4.70 13.07 19.97
C VAL A 152 -3.93 12.17 18.99
N THR A 153 -2.68 12.52 18.66
CA THR A 153 -1.87 11.70 17.76
C THR A 153 -1.47 10.38 18.41
N MET A 154 -1.21 10.32 19.72
CA MET A 154 -0.98 9.06 20.43
C MET A 154 -2.22 8.16 20.40
N ILE A 155 -3.42 8.69 20.64
CA ILE A 155 -4.67 7.95 20.51
C ILE A 155 -4.81 7.43 19.08
N GLY A 156 -4.68 8.29 18.08
CA GLY A 156 -4.84 7.93 16.67
C GLY A 156 -3.85 6.87 16.20
N TYR A 157 -2.65 6.83 16.74
CA TYR A 157 -1.67 5.80 16.46
C TYR A 157 -1.95 4.47 17.19
N SER A 158 -2.47 4.54 18.42
CA SER A 158 -2.69 3.37 19.28
C SER A 158 -3.94 2.59 18.92
N ILE A 159 -4.94 3.23 18.32
CA ILE A 159 -6.20 2.57 17.98
C ILE A 159 -6.07 1.88 16.61
N PRO A 160 -6.25 0.55 16.54
CA PRO A 160 -6.13 -0.19 15.29
C PRO A 160 -7.23 0.19 14.27
N PRO A 161 -6.96 0.13 12.95
CA PRO A 161 -7.94 0.44 11.89
C PRO A 161 -9.21 -0.40 11.94
N PHE A 162 -9.12 -1.66 12.38
CA PHE A 162 -10.28 -2.54 12.49
C PHE A 162 -11.27 -2.09 13.59
N PHE A 163 -10.86 -1.23 14.50
CA PHE A 163 -11.71 -0.60 15.51
C PHE A 163 -12.19 0.78 15.05
N THR A 164 -11.28 1.62 14.55
CA THR A 164 -11.62 2.98 14.09
C THR A 164 -12.54 2.96 12.87
N GLY A 165 -12.38 2.00 11.95
CA GLY A 165 -13.21 1.89 10.76
C GLY A 165 -14.71 1.72 11.09
N PRO A 166 -15.12 0.66 11.82
CA PRO A 166 -16.50 0.51 12.24
C PRO A 166 -17.02 1.68 13.10
N LEU A 167 -16.17 2.25 13.96
CA LEU A 167 -16.56 3.40 14.80
C LEU A 167 -16.96 4.61 13.94
N VAL A 168 -16.15 4.98 12.95
CA VAL A 168 -16.48 6.12 12.08
C VAL A 168 -17.68 5.83 11.17
N ILE A 169 -17.88 4.57 10.74
CA ILE A 169 -19.10 4.17 10.03
C ILE A 169 -20.34 4.39 10.90
N VAL A 170 -20.32 3.92 12.15
CA VAL A 170 -21.45 4.08 13.07
C VAL A 170 -21.77 5.56 13.30
N ILE A 171 -20.75 6.38 13.53
CA ILE A 171 -20.95 7.81 13.82
C ILE A 171 -21.39 8.56 12.56
N PHE A 172 -20.62 8.51 11.48
CA PHE A 172 -20.82 9.41 10.34
C PHE A 172 -21.77 8.87 9.27
N ALA A 173 -21.88 7.55 9.13
CA ALA A 173 -22.77 6.97 8.13
C ALA A 173 -24.13 6.58 8.74
N VAL A 174 -24.15 5.95 9.93
CA VAL A 174 -25.40 5.42 10.51
C VAL A 174 -26.12 6.48 11.34
N GLN A 175 -25.43 7.13 12.31
CA GLN A 175 -26.09 8.07 13.23
C GLN A 175 -26.32 9.44 12.60
N LEU A 176 -25.31 9.98 11.92
CA LEU A 176 -25.38 11.31 11.30
C LEU A 176 -25.89 11.30 9.86
N GLY A 177 -25.76 10.17 9.14
CA GLY A 177 -26.20 10.05 7.75
C GLY A 177 -25.43 10.97 6.77
N TRP A 178 -24.23 11.43 7.13
CA TRP A 178 -23.48 12.39 6.34
C TRP A 178 -22.70 11.77 5.19
N LEU A 179 -22.20 10.55 5.40
CA LEU A 179 -21.28 9.87 4.51
C LEU A 179 -21.73 8.43 4.24
N PRO A 180 -21.42 7.84 3.09
CA PRO A 180 -21.73 6.44 2.82
C PRO A 180 -20.88 5.51 3.68
N SER A 181 -21.46 4.37 4.09
CA SER A 181 -20.79 3.35 4.90
C SER A 181 -19.84 2.46 4.09
N THR A 182 -20.07 2.34 2.80
CA THR A 182 -19.32 1.48 1.87
C THR A 182 -18.90 2.26 0.64
N TYR A 183 -17.81 1.81 0.05
CA TYR A 183 -17.27 2.34 -1.19
C TYR A 183 -17.92 1.62 -2.38
N ASP A 184 -18.44 2.38 -3.33
CA ASP A 184 -18.97 1.84 -4.60
C ASP A 184 -17.85 1.79 -5.63
N THR A 185 -17.35 0.60 -5.88
CA THR A 185 -16.25 0.35 -6.85
C THR A 185 -16.69 0.52 -8.31
N LEU A 186 -17.99 0.38 -8.58
CA LEU A 186 -18.54 0.50 -9.94
C LEU A 186 -18.87 1.95 -10.30
N HIS A 187 -18.78 2.86 -9.33
CA HIS A 187 -19.02 4.28 -9.56
C HIS A 187 -18.01 4.84 -10.56
N GLN A 188 -18.53 5.52 -11.58
CA GLN A 188 -17.72 6.18 -12.60
C GLN A 188 -17.82 7.69 -12.47
N VAL A 189 -16.67 8.35 -12.51
CA VAL A 189 -16.58 9.82 -12.49
C VAL A 189 -16.70 10.33 -13.92
N ILE A 190 -17.84 10.92 -14.25
CA ILE A 190 -18.14 11.45 -15.61
C ILE A 190 -18.26 12.97 -15.57
N ASP A 191 -18.77 13.53 -14.47
CA ASP A 191 -19.04 14.94 -14.27
C ASP A 191 -18.71 15.38 -12.84
N TRP A 192 -19.00 16.66 -12.53
CA TRP A 192 -18.73 17.22 -11.20
C TRP A 192 -19.54 16.54 -10.09
N ASP A 193 -20.79 16.19 -10.34
CA ASP A 193 -21.65 15.59 -9.32
C ASP A 193 -21.18 14.19 -8.97
N THR A 194 -20.82 13.38 -9.95
CA THR A 194 -20.23 12.05 -9.76
C THR A 194 -18.86 12.13 -9.10
N PHE A 195 -18.05 13.15 -9.38
CA PHE A 195 -16.79 13.40 -8.69
C PHE A 195 -17.02 13.72 -7.20
N VAL A 196 -18.02 14.52 -6.86
CA VAL A 196 -18.36 14.81 -5.45
C VAL A 196 -18.85 13.55 -4.73
N ILE A 197 -19.61 12.67 -5.39
CA ILE A 197 -19.97 11.36 -4.84
C ILE A 197 -18.73 10.51 -4.58
N GLN A 198 -17.80 10.47 -5.54
CA GLN A 198 -16.51 9.78 -5.38
C GLN A 198 -15.73 10.29 -4.16
N LEU A 199 -15.65 11.59 -3.96
CA LEU A 199 -14.98 12.17 -2.80
C LEU A 199 -15.69 11.79 -1.50
N LYS A 200 -17.03 11.85 -1.45
CA LYS A 200 -17.80 11.50 -0.24
C LYS A 200 -17.55 10.07 0.22
N GLN A 201 -17.52 9.11 -0.71
CA GLN A 201 -17.28 7.70 -0.33
C GLN A 201 -15.84 7.42 0.08
N MET A 202 -14.89 8.29 -0.30
CA MET A 202 -13.49 8.19 0.12
C MET A 202 -13.23 8.77 1.51
N VAL A 203 -14.07 9.67 2.02
CA VAL A 203 -13.80 10.41 3.27
C VAL A 203 -13.54 9.47 4.44
N LEU A 204 -14.40 8.48 4.69
CA LEU A 204 -14.25 7.59 5.84
C LEU A 204 -13.00 6.72 5.78
N PRO A 205 -12.72 5.96 4.69
CA PRO A 205 -11.50 5.17 4.60
C PRO A 205 -10.23 6.05 4.63
N VAL A 206 -10.25 7.20 3.96
CA VAL A 206 -9.14 8.16 3.98
C VAL A 206 -8.90 8.70 5.39
N MET A 207 -9.96 9.06 6.12
CA MET A 207 -9.86 9.56 7.50
C MET A 207 -9.20 8.54 8.44
N VAL A 208 -9.59 7.27 8.35
CA VAL A 208 -9.03 6.18 9.19
C VAL A 208 -7.54 5.99 8.92
N LEU A 209 -7.14 5.95 7.65
CA LEU A 209 -5.74 5.75 7.27
C LEU A 209 -4.88 7.00 7.48
N ALA A 210 -5.42 8.18 7.16
CA ALA A 210 -4.72 9.45 7.35
C ALA A 210 -4.43 9.74 8.82
N LEU A 211 -5.28 9.28 9.75
CA LEU A 211 -5.06 9.45 11.18
C LEU A 211 -3.74 8.79 11.63
N GLN A 212 -3.44 7.58 11.17
CA GLN A 212 -2.18 6.90 11.51
C GLN A 212 -0.97 7.60 10.89
N THR A 213 -1.07 7.96 9.60
CA THR A 213 -0.01 8.69 8.88
C THR A 213 0.27 10.04 9.55
N THR A 214 -0.79 10.78 9.90
CA THR A 214 -0.70 12.06 10.61
C THR A 214 0.01 11.89 11.95
N ALA A 215 -0.39 10.89 12.73
CA ALA A 215 0.19 10.63 14.03
C ALA A 215 1.69 10.27 13.96
N GLN A 216 2.10 9.50 12.97
CA GLN A 216 3.48 9.14 12.77
C GLN A 216 4.32 10.34 12.32
N ILE A 217 3.94 10.97 11.20
CA ILE A 217 4.73 12.03 10.56
C ILE A 217 4.79 13.29 11.42
N SER A 218 3.70 13.67 12.11
CA SER A 218 3.72 14.86 12.98
C SER A 218 4.73 14.71 14.14
N ARG A 219 4.88 13.51 14.71
CA ARG A 219 5.88 13.24 15.74
C ARG A 219 7.32 13.34 15.22
N TYR A 220 7.59 12.79 14.03
CA TYR A 220 8.89 12.96 13.39
C TYR A 220 9.20 14.42 13.07
N MET A 221 8.21 15.15 12.53
CA MET A 221 8.34 16.56 12.24
C MET A 221 8.62 17.37 13.51
N ARG A 222 7.84 17.13 14.58
CA ARG A 222 8.04 17.80 15.87
C ARG A 222 9.42 17.53 16.46
N ALA A 223 9.85 16.28 16.50
CA ALA A 223 11.18 15.91 17.02
C ALA A 223 12.30 16.58 16.23
N SER A 224 12.28 16.48 14.91
CA SER A 224 13.28 17.08 14.05
C SER A 224 13.32 18.60 14.14
N MET A 225 12.17 19.27 14.28
CA MET A 225 12.10 20.70 14.50
C MET A 225 12.72 21.11 15.85
N LEU A 226 12.44 20.39 16.93
CA LEU A 226 13.00 20.67 18.26
C LEU A 226 14.53 20.54 18.26
N ASP A 227 15.06 19.51 17.58
CA ASP A 227 16.51 19.33 17.45
C ASP A 227 17.17 20.49 16.70
N ASN A 228 16.51 20.97 15.64
CA ASN A 228 17.03 22.06 14.80
C ASN A 228 16.86 23.45 15.42
N LEU A 229 15.81 23.70 16.22
CA LEU A 229 15.56 24.99 16.87
C LEU A 229 16.69 25.42 17.83
N ASN A 230 17.45 24.46 18.35
CA ASN A 230 18.54 24.70 19.29
C ASN A 230 19.94 24.80 18.66
N GLN A 231 20.04 24.71 17.33
CA GLN A 231 21.31 24.75 16.59
C GLN A 231 21.91 26.15 16.50
N ASP A 232 23.25 26.23 16.39
CA ASP A 232 23.97 27.52 16.36
C ASP A 232 23.64 28.39 15.17
N TYR A 233 23.30 27.79 14.00
CA TYR A 233 22.87 28.56 12.84
C TYR A 233 21.54 29.31 13.08
N VAL A 234 20.66 28.76 13.94
CA VAL A 234 19.41 29.40 14.33
C VAL A 234 19.70 30.59 15.27
N ARG A 235 20.61 30.40 16.22
CA ARG A 235 21.07 31.51 17.08
C ARG A 235 21.70 32.65 16.27
N THR A 236 22.50 32.29 15.27
CA THR A 236 23.10 33.28 14.34
C THR A 236 22.05 33.99 13.52
N ALA A 237 21.03 33.31 13.03
CA ALA A 237 19.93 33.95 12.28
C ALA A 237 19.14 34.94 13.14
N ARG A 238 18.85 34.61 14.41
CA ARG A 238 18.21 35.52 15.39
C ARG A 238 19.10 36.69 15.73
N ALA A 239 20.40 36.48 15.92
CA ALA A 239 21.36 37.56 16.21
C ALA A 239 21.49 38.56 15.05
N LYS A 240 21.23 38.14 13.80
CA LYS A 240 21.16 39.01 12.62
C LYS A 240 19.84 39.82 12.53
N GLY A 241 18.94 39.68 13.48
CA GLY A 241 17.67 40.41 13.52
C GLY A 241 16.59 39.89 12.58
N LEU A 242 16.71 38.64 12.07
CA LEU A 242 15.67 38.06 11.25
C LEU A 242 14.40 37.80 12.08
N SER A 243 13.23 38.03 11.46
CA SER A 243 11.96 37.73 12.09
C SER A 243 11.82 36.24 12.42
N GLU A 244 11.15 35.90 13.52
CA GLU A 244 11.00 34.51 13.99
C GLU A 244 10.34 33.61 12.94
N TRP A 245 9.40 34.15 12.15
CA TRP A 245 8.79 33.43 11.02
C TRP A 245 9.85 33.02 9.98
N VAL A 246 10.74 33.91 9.60
CA VAL A 246 11.81 33.64 8.63
C VAL A 246 12.80 32.63 9.22
N VAL A 247 13.16 32.77 10.50
CA VAL A 247 14.03 31.82 11.19
C VAL A 247 13.43 30.42 11.16
N VAL A 248 12.16 30.30 11.54
CA VAL A 248 11.48 28.98 11.61
C VAL A 248 11.28 28.38 10.23
N MET A 249 10.71 29.13 9.27
CA MET A 249 10.30 28.57 7.97
C MET A 249 11.46 28.38 6.99
N LEU A 250 12.50 29.23 7.02
CA LEU A 250 13.61 29.13 6.08
C LEU A 250 14.83 28.39 6.66
N HIS A 251 15.16 28.62 7.93
CA HIS A 251 16.37 28.05 8.51
C HIS A 251 16.11 26.73 9.25
N VAL A 252 15.08 26.68 10.09
CA VAL A 252 14.78 25.47 10.88
C VAL A 252 14.07 24.41 10.05
N LEU A 253 12.94 24.75 9.41
CA LEU A 253 12.10 23.81 8.68
C LEU A 253 12.87 23.11 7.55
N ARG A 254 13.68 23.85 6.80
CA ARG A 254 14.46 23.29 5.69
C ARG A 254 15.33 22.11 6.11
N ASN A 255 16.03 22.25 7.24
CA ASN A 255 16.91 21.21 7.76
C ASN A 255 16.11 20.09 8.45
N SER A 256 15.00 20.46 9.11
CA SER A 256 14.12 19.52 9.78
C SER A 256 13.36 18.61 8.81
N MET A 257 13.15 19.04 7.56
CA MET A 257 12.49 18.22 6.53
C MET A 257 13.34 17.05 6.07
N ILE A 258 14.66 17.04 6.22
CA ILE A 258 15.53 15.97 5.72
C ILE A 258 15.14 14.59 6.29
N PRO A 259 15.11 14.37 7.62
CA PRO A 259 14.68 13.09 8.17
C PRO A 259 13.19 12.82 7.93
N VAL A 260 12.35 13.85 7.88
CA VAL A 260 10.91 13.70 7.64
C VAL A 260 10.63 13.21 6.21
N VAL A 261 11.28 13.80 5.20
CA VAL A 261 11.19 13.35 3.80
C VAL A 261 11.69 11.92 3.66
N THR A 262 12.73 11.54 4.41
CA THR A 262 13.22 10.16 4.41
C THR A 262 12.16 9.19 4.93
N VAL A 263 11.50 9.51 6.04
CA VAL A 263 10.41 8.68 6.59
C VAL A 263 9.22 8.62 5.62
N ILE A 264 8.84 9.76 5.02
CA ILE A 264 7.80 9.80 3.99
C ILE A 264 8.18 8.88 2.81
N ALA A 265 9.40 8.99 2.28
CA ALA A 265 9.83 8.19 1.16
C ALA A 265 9.88 6.68 1.47
N LEU A 266 10.33 6.30 2.67
CA LEU A 266 10.38 4.90 3.11
C LEU A 266 8.99 4.27 3.29
N ASN A 267 7.96 5.08 3.53
CA ASN A 267 6.59 4.59 3.65
C ASN A 267 5.81 4.58 2.31
N LEU A 268 6.34 5.19 1.23
CA LEU A 268 5.67 5.20 -0.07
C LEU A 268 5.35 3.79 -0.62
N PRO A 269 6.24 2.80 -0.52
CA PRO A 269 5.94 1.45 -0.99
C PRO A 269 4.70 0.83 -0.33
N SER A 270 4.40 1.17 0.92
CA SER A 270 3.23 0.64 1.62
C SER A 270 1.89 1.04 0.98
N ILE A 271 1.86 2.13 0.20
CA ILE A 271 0.67 2.56 -0.54
C ILE A 271 0.25 1.47 -1.55
N PHE A 272 1.22 0.87 -2.22
CA PHE A 272 0.98 -0.18 -3.22
C PHE A 272 0.57 -1.52 -2.57
N GLY A 273 1.00 -1.77 -1.34
CA GLY A 273 0.57 -2.95 -0.57
C GLY A 273 -0.90 -2.92 -0.15
N GLY A 274 -1.53 -1.75 -0.29
CA GLY A 274 -2.91 -1.54 0.11
C GLY A 274 -3.11 -1.52 1.62
N ALA A 275 -4.30 -1.13 1.99
CA ALA A 275 -4.73 -1.12 3.39
C ALA A 275 -5.71 -2.28 3.62
N ILE A 276 -5.19 -3.50 3.71
CA ILE A 276 -5.95 -4.77 3.72
C ILE A 276 -7.20 -4.67 4.61
N ILE A 277 -7.02 -4.27 5.87
CA ILE A 277 -8.11 -4.21 6.85
C ILE A 277 -9.12 -3.11 6.48
N THR A 278 -8.65 -1.94 6.10
CA THR A 278 -9.51 -0.80 5.75
C THR A 278 -10.26 -1.08 4.45
N GLU A 279 -9.61 -1.67 3.44
CA GLU A 279 -10.27 -2.08 2.20
C GLU A 279 -11.39 -3.11 2.45
N GLN A 280 -11.20 -4.05 3.39
CA GLN A 280 -12.23 -5.01 3.78
C GLN A 280 -13.42 -4.34 4.48
N ILE A 281 -13.16 -3.41 5.40
CA ILE A 281 -14.20 -2.74 6.18
C ILE A 281 -15.09 -1.88 5.29
N PHE A 282 -14.46 -1.07 4.41
CA PHE A 282 -15.17 -0.13 3.55
C PHE A 282 -15.57 -0.71 2.19
N LYS A 283 -15.25 -1.99 1.93
CA LYS A 283 -15.53 -2.69 0.67
C LYS A 283 -14.85 -2.06 -0.55
N VAL A 284 -13.67 -1.50 -0.36
CA VAL A 284 -12.83 -1.02 -1.46
C VAL A 284 -12.24 -2.22 -2.19
N ASN A 285 -12.53 -2.34 -3.49
CA ASN A 285 -12.03 -3.46 -4.30
C ASN A 285 -10.56 -3.25 -4.72
N GLY A 286 -9.70 -3.10 -3.71
CA GLY A 286 -8.27 -2.86 -3.89
C GLY A 286 -7.42 -4.13 -3.87
N ILE A 287 -6.10 -3.93 -3.92
CA ILE A 287 -5.10 -5.01 -3.93
C ILE A 287 -5.06 -5.76 -2.59
N GLY A 288 -5.22 -5.04 -1.47
CA GLY A 288 -5.28 -5.66 -0.15
C GLY A 288 -6.47 -6.59 0.02
N GLN A 289 -7.64 -6.19 -0.49
CA GLN A 289 -8.83 -7.04 -0.52
C GLN A 289 -8.61 -8.26 -1.42
N GLN A 290 -7.93 -8.09 -2.56
CA GLN A 290 -7.58 -9.20 -3.46
C GLN A 290 -6.69 -10.22 -2.77
N LEU A 291 -5.67 -9.78 -2.02
CA LEU A 291 -4.79 -10.68 -1.28
C LEU A 291 -5.57 -11.53 -0.26
N ILE A 292 -6.43 -10.91 0.52
CA ILE A 292 -7.26 -11.63 1.50
C ILE A 292 -8.21 -12.62 0.81
N GLY A 293 -8.84 -12.21 -0.29
CA GLY A 293 -9.69 -13.10 -1.09
C GLY A 293 -8.92 -14.31 -1.61
N ALA A 294 -7.70 -14.10 -2.12
CA ALA A 294 -6.83 -15.18 -2.59
C ALA A 294 -6.40 -16.13 -1.45
N ILE A 295 -6.12 -15.59 -0.25
CA ILE A 295 -5.78 -16.42 0.93
C ILE A 295 -6.96 -17.31 1.32
N TYR A 296 -8.17 -16.77 1.41
CA TYR A 296 -9.36 -17.58 1.72
C TYR A 296 -9.69 -18.61 0.65
N ALA A 297 -9.39 -18.30 -0.61
CA ALA A 297 -9.60 -19.21 -1.73
C ALA A 297 -8.45 -20.20 -1.96
N ASN A 298 -7.38 -20.15 -1.17
CA ASN A 298 -6.15 -20.91 -1.37
C ASN A 298 -5.56 -20.74 -2.80
N ASP A 299 -5.66 -19.55 -3.35
CA ASP A 299 -5.16 -19.20 -4.69
C ASP A 299 -3.67 -18.85 -4.63
N LEU A 300 -2.83 -19.90 -4.58
CA LEU A 300 -1.38 -19.73 -4.39
C LEU A 300 -0.72 -18.84 -5.45
N PRO A 301 -1.02 -18.95 -6.78
CA PRO A 301 -0.41 -18.06 -7.77
C PRO A 301 -0.70 -16.59 -7.50
N THR A 302 -1.92 -16.26 -7.10
CA THR A 302 -2.30 -14.87 -6.76
C THR A 302 -1.61 -14.41 -5.48
N ILE A 303 -1.58 -15.23 -4.42
CA ILE A 303 -0.89 -14.90 -3.16
C ILE A 303 0.60 -14.68 -3.42
N GLN A 304 1.26 -15.59 -4.13
CA GLN A 304 2.68 -15.55 -4.43
C GLN A 304 3.03 -14.28 -5.21
N THR A 305 2.28 -13.99 -6.28
CA THR A 305 2.53 -12.84 -7.14
C THR A 305 2.33 -11.52 -6.38
N LEU A 306 1.24 -11.36 -5.63
CA LEU A 306 0.98 -10.16 -4.83
C LEU A 306 2.02 -9.95 -3.74
N THR A 307 2.35 -11.01 -2.98
CA THR A 307 3.35 -10.93 -1.90
C THR A 307 4.73 -10.59 -2.46
N PHE A 308 5.07 -11.14 -3.63
CA PHE A 308 6.33 -10.82 -4.29
C PHE A 308 6.37 -9.37 -4.80
N ILE A 309 5.28 -8.87 -5.41
CA ILE A 309 5.19 -7.46 -5.82
C ILE A 309 5.39 -6.54 -4.61
N PHE A 310 4.78 -6.84 -3.46
CA PHE A 310 4.99 -6.06 -2.24
C PHE A 310 6.46 -6.09 -1.80
N ALA A 311 7.11 -7.23 -1.88
CA ALA A 311 8.54 -7.35 -1.54
C ALA A 311 9.46 -6.56 -2.50
N VAL A 312 9.09 -6.45 -3.78
CA VAL A 312 9.84 -5.64 -4.77
C VAL A 312 9.68 -4.15 -4.51
N LEU A 313 8.52 -3.72 -4.02
CA LEU A 313 8.20 -2.31 -3.79
C LEU A 313 8.83 -1.78 -2.49
N ILE A 314 9.09 -2.64 -1.51
CA ILE A 314 9.74 -2.30 -0.22
C ILE A 314 11.25 -2.24 -0.37
#